data_72b7ac18dc95932158daf0f5fd33bf12
#
_entry.id   72b7ac18dc95932158daf0f5fd33bf12
#
_cell.length_a   1.000
_cell.length_b   1.000
_cell.length_c   1.000
_cell.angle_alpha   90.00
_cell.angle_beta   90.00
_cell.angle_gamma   90.00
#
_symmetry.space_group_name_H-M   'P 1'
#
loop_
_entity.id
_entity.type
_entity.pdbx_description
1 polymer ?
#
loop_
_entity_poly.entity_id
_entity_poly.type
_entity_poly.pdbx_seq_one_letter_code
_entity_poly.pdbx_strand_id
1 'polypeptide(L)'
;NDCDMYKILKKLGKCGCFAGVHCENAGVIDALIAEAKKEGRLGPENHPLVRPDTMEAEAVHRLLVIAKEADAPVMVVHLTNKKAFEEVMRARANGQEVYAETCPQYLEFTCDVYKREDGRNFVCSPPMKGQESQDALWKAIKNGMIDTVATDHCPFQSYEKDWGKDDFTKIPNGCPGVENLYPYMLDAANSGKITFERAVELCSTNVAKIFGCDNKGSISVGKDADIVIYDKDKDFTISVDNMHSDLDHTIWEGKQLHGYPIRTYLRGNVVYDNGDFVGTPGLGEYVKRSPRKH
;
A
#
# COMPACT_ATOMS: atom_id res chain seq x y z
N ASN A 1 18.87 -4.24 13.67
CA ASN A 1 18.62 -4.41 15.11
C ASN A 1 18.10 -3.10 15.72
N ASP A 2 17.60 -3.14 16.96
CA ASP A 2 16.94 -2.01 17.63
C ASP A 2 17.91 -0.83 17.87
N CYS A 3 19.18 -1.09 18.14
CA CYS A 3 20.19 -0.04 18.32
C CYS A 3 20.36 0.79 17.04
N ASP A 4 20.44 0.15 15.90
CA ASP A 4 20.58 0.85 14.61
C ASP A 4 19.29 1.56 14.23
N MET A 5 18.14 0.94 14.47
CA MET A 5 16.81 1.59 14.28
C MET A 5 16.72 2.89 15.11
N TYR A 6 17.06 2.83 16.38
CA TYR A 6 17.07 4.02 17.25
C TYR A 6 17.98 5.13 16.72
N LYS A 7 19.23 4.77 16.33
CA LYS A 7 20.20 5.75 15.78
C LYS A 7 19.70 6.42 14.49
N ILE A 8 19.14 5.60 13.58
CA ILE A 8 18.59 6.09 12.30
C ILE A 8 17.43 7.03 12.56
N LEU A 9 16.43 6.61 13.36
CA LEU A 9 15.26 7.42 13.67
C LEU A 9 15.66 8.73 14.32
N LYS A 10 16.57 8.70 15.31
CA LYS A 10 17.07 9.91 15.97
C LYS A 10 17.76 10.88 15.00
N LYS A 11 18.48 10.35 14.00
CA LYS A 11 19.09 11.18 12.96
C LYS A 11 18.04 11.79 12.03
N LEU A 12 17.04 11.01 11.62
CA LEU A 12 15.96 11.48 10.75
C LEU A 12 15.12 12.57 11.44
N GLY A 13 14.73 12.39 12.70
CA GLY A 13 14.01 13.41 13.45
C GLY A 13 14.76 14.75 13.48
N LYS A 14 16.07 14.73 13.76
CA LYS A 14 16.91 15.94 13.75
C LYS A 14 17.01 16.62 12.37
N CYS A 15 16.80 15.88 11.29
CA CYS A 15 16.81 16.41 9.92
C CYS A 15 15.43 16.87 9.43
N GLY A 16 14.39 16.83 10.26
CA GLY A 16 13.01 17.09 9.81
C GLY A 16 12.46 16.02 8.87
N CYS A 17 12.98 14.81 8.97
CA CYS A 17 12.60 13.66 8.14
C CYS A 17 11.92 12.56 8.98
N PHE A 18 11.30 11.60 8.33
CA PHE A 18 10.77 10.38 8.96
C PHE A 18 11.12 9.14 8.14
N ALA A 19 10.94 7.97 8.74
CA ALA A 19 11.07 6.70 8.06
C ALA A 19 9.71 6.05 7.80
N GLY A 20 9.51 5.51 6.60
CA GLY A 20 8.52 4.47 6.35
C GLY A 20 9.12 3.12 6.71
N VAL A 21 8.44 2.33 7.53
CA VAL A 21 8.99 1.10 8.09
C VAL A 21 8.04 -0.08 7.87
N HIS A 22 8.57 -1.13 7.24
CA HIS A 22 7.93 -2.45 7.21
C HIS A 22 7.99 -3.08 8.60
N CYS A 23 6.88 -3.57 9.10
CA CYS A 23 6.74 -4.06 10.46
C CYS A 23 6.28 -5.51 10.51
N GLU A 24 7.21 -6.46 10.57
CA GLU A 24 6.95 -7.86 10.88
C GLU A 24 8.09 -8.40 11.76
N ASN A 25 7.77 -9.28 12.71
CA ASN A 25 8.76 -9.94 13.57
C ASN A 25 9.43 -11.09 12.81
N ALA A 26 10.53 -10.80 12.13
CA ALA A 26 11.24 -11.76 11.29
C ALA A 26 11.67 -13.02 12.05
N GLY A 27 12.17 -12.88 13.29
CA GLY A 27 12.69 -14.02 14.04
C GLY A 27 11.62 -15.07 14.38
N VAL A 28 10.41 -14.62 14.76
CA VAL A 28 9.29 -15.54 15.02
C VAL A 28 8.72 -16.09 13.71
N ILE A 29 8.63 -15.27 12.67
CA ILE A 29 8.20 -15.73 11.34
C ILE A 29 9.14 -16.82 10.81
N ASP A 30 10.45 -16.67 10.93
CA ASP A 30 11.43 -17.69 10.51
C ASP A 30 11.23 -19.01 11.27
N ALA A 31 10.93 -18.96 12.57
CA ALA A 31 10.62 -20.15 13.36
C ALA A 31 9.32 -20.82 12.87
N LEU A 32 8.24 -20.05 12.64
CA LEU A 32 6.96 -20.56 12.13
C LEU A 32 7.12 -21.17 10.71
N ILE A 33 7.94 -20.57 9.85
CA ILE A 33 8.29 -21.12 8.55
C ILE A 33 9.02 -22.47 8.70
N ALA A 34 9.99 -22.56 9.61
CA ALA A 34 10.71 -23.79 9.85
C ALA A 34 9.79 -24.92 10.37
N GLU A 35 8.84 -24.60 11.24
CA GLU A 35 7.81 -25.53 11.71
C GLU A 35 6.91 -25.99 10.56
N ALA A 36 6.40 -25.06 9.76
CA ALA A 36 5.56 -25.38 8.60
C ALA A 36 6.27 -26.32 7.61
N LYS A 37 7.56 -26.05 7.32
CA LYS A 37 8.37 -26.93 6.47
C LYS A 37 8.54 -28.33 7.06
N LYS A 38 8.81 -28.44 8.36
CA LYS A 38 8.95 -29.73 9.05
C LYS A 38 7.64 -30.55 9.00
N GLU A 39 6.50 -29.88 9.01
CA GLU A 39 5.19 -30.50 8.94
C GLU A 39 4.70 -30.75 7.49
N GLY A 40 5.48 -30.37 6.48
CA GLY A 40 5.12 -30.53 5.07
C GLY A 40 4.03 -29.55 4.59
N ARG A 41 3.78 -28.47 5.32
CA ARG A 41 2.81 -27.42 4.97
C ARG A 41 3.48 -26.39 4.03
N LEU A 42 3.48 -26.69 2.73
CA LEU A 42 4.26 -25.96 1.73
C LEU A 42 3.42 -25.18 0.72
N GLY A 43 2.10 -25.34 0.69
CA GLY A 43 1.22 -24.60 -0.22
C GLY A 43 1.06 -23.12 0.16
N PRO A 44 0.65 -22.25 -0.80
CA PRO A 44 0.48 -20.81 -0.59
C PRO A 44 -0.46 -20.45 0.56
N GLU A 45 -1.44 -21.29 0.87
CA GLU A 45 -2.40 -21.10 1.97
C GLU A 45 -1.73 -21.06 3.35
N ASN A 46 -0.48 -21.53 3.45
CA ASN A 46 0.30 -21.46 4.69
C ASN A 46 1.04 -20.13 4.87
N HIS A 47 1.18 -19.33 3.81
CA HIS A 47 1.86 -18.03 3.88
C HIS A 47 1.26 -17.10 4.95
N PRO A 48 -0.05 -16.85 5.03
CA PRO A 48 -0.63 -16.03 6.10
C PRO A 48 -0.57 -16.70 7.48
N LEU A 49 -0.51 -18.03 7.56
CA LEU A 49 -0.44 -18.73 8.83
C LEU A 49 0.92 -18.59 9.54
N VAL A 50 2.00 -18.48 8.78
CA VAL A 50 3.35 -18.23 9.32
C VAL A 50 3.63 -16.74 9.56
N ARG A 51 2.71 -15.85 9.18
CA ARG A 51 2.76 -14.39 9.37
C ARG A 51 1.48 -13.89 10.06
N PRO A 52 1.19 -14.36 11.29
CA PRO A 52 -0.05 -13.99 11.97
C PRO A 52 -0.08 -12.49 12.33
N ASP A 53 -1.28 -11.96 12.49
CA ASP A 53 -1.54 -10.53 12.80
C ASP A 53 -0.71 -10.01 13.98
N THR A 54 -0.45 -10.89 14.97
CA THR A 54 0.33 -10.55 16.17
C THR A 54 1.79 -10.24 15.88
N MET A 55 2.36 -10.78 14.80
CA MET A 55 3.75 -10.53 14.43
C MET A 55 3.95 -9.17 13.79
N GLU A 56 2.95 -8.69 13.07
CA GLU A 56 2.91 -7.31 12.58
C GLU A 56 2.63 -6.35 13.75
N ALA A 57 1.64 -6.64 14.58
CA ALA A 57 1.29 -5.79 15.72
C ALA A 57 2.45 -5.63 16.73
N GLU A 58 3.19 -6.70 17.03
CA GLU A 58 4.39 -6.64 17.88
C GLU A 58 5.46 -5.74 17.26
N ALA A 59 5.75 -5.92 15.97
CA ALA A 59 6.76 -5.12 15.30
C ALA A 59 6.38 -3.65 15.19
N VAL A 60 5.09 -3.34 14.95
CA VAL A 60 4.56 -1.96 15.02
C VAL A 60 4.73 -1.39 16.42
N HIS A 61 4.32 -2.12 17.47
CA HIS A 61 4.50 -1.69 18.85
C HIS A 61 5.97 -1.36 19.17
N ARG A 62 6.88 -2.26 18.84
CA ARG A 62 8.33 -2.08 19.06
C ARG A 62 8.88 -0.87 18.32
N LEU A 63 8.50 -0.69 17.03
CA LEU A 63 8.86 0.49 16.26
C LEU A 63 8.41 1.77 16.97
N LEU A 64 7.16 1.83 17.42
CA LEU A 64 6.57 3.02 18.04
C LEU A 64 7.21 3.36 19.39
N VAL A 65 7.58 2.36 20.19
CA VAL A 65 8.35 2.57 21.43
C VAL A 65 9.73 3.16 21.12
N ILE A 66 10.46 2.60 20.15
CA ILE A 66 11.78 3.10 19.76
C ILE A 66 11.70 4.50 19.14
N ALA A 67 10.68 4.77 18.32
CA ALA A 67 10.47 6.08 17.70
C ALA A 67 10.18 7.16 18.75
N LYS A 68 9.42 6.83 19.79
CA LYS A 68 9.16 7.71 20.93
C LYS A 68 10.45 8.10 21.64
N GLU A 69 11.29 7.13 21.97
CA GLU A 69 12.59 7.38 22.61
C GLU A 69 13.56 8.15 21.71
N ALA A 70 13.42 8.02 20.41
CA ALA A 70 14.21 8.75 19.41
C ALA A 70 13.69 10.17 19.15
N ASP A 71 12.51 10.53 19.65
CA ASP A 71 11.79 11.76 19.32
C ASP A 71 11.68 11.96 17.79
N ALA A 72 11.18 10.95 17.12
CA ALA A 72 11.12 10.89 15.67
C ALA A 72 9.74 10.46 15.16
N PRO A 73 9.18 11.17 14.18
CA PRO A 73 7.99 10.70 13.48
C PRO A 73 8.30 9.48 12.63
N VAL A 74 7.31 8.60 12.47
CA VAL A 74 7.41 7.40 11.63
C VAL A 74 6.14 7.18 10.84
N MET A 75 6.26 6.44 9.73
CA MET A 75 5.13 5.90 8.98
C MET A 75 5.18 4.37 9.05
N VAL A 76 4.10 3.76 9.48
CA VAL A 76 3.87 2.33 9.31
C VAL A 76 3.33 2.15 7.89
N VAL A 77 4.15 1.61 7.00
CA VAL A 77 3.75 1.38 5.60
C VAL A 77 2.92 0.10 5.47
N HIS A 78 2.09 -0.01 4.43
CA HIS A 78 1.31 -1.21 4.06
C HIS A 78 0.67 -1.96 5.25
N LEU A 79 0.09 -1.24 6.19
CA LEU A 79 -0.60 -1.78 7.37
C LEU A 79 -1.75 -2.72 6.95
N THR A 80 -1.79 -3.94 7.48
CA THR A 80 -2.70 -4.98 6.99
C THR A 80 -3.81 -5.37 7.94
N ASN A 81 -3.66 -5.14 9.27
CA ASN A 81 -4.57 -5.74 10.23
C ASN A 81 -4.99 -4.83 11.38
N LYS A 82 -6.10 -5.21 12.00
CA LYS A 82 -6.73 -4.50 13.11
C LYS A 82 -5.80 -4.33 14.32
N LYS A 83 -5.05 -5.37 14.72
CA LYS A 83 -4.20 -5.34 15.92
C LYS A 83 -3.03 -4.36 15.74
N ALA A 84 -2.39 -4.38 14.57
CA ALA A 84 -1.34 -3.42 14.24
C ALA A 84 -1.89 -1.98 14.16
N PHE A 85 -3.09 -1.79 13.62
CA PHE A 85 -3.76 -0.50 13.62
C PHE A 85 -4.07 0.01 15.04
N GLU A 86 -4.48 -0.86 15.95
CA GLU A 86 -4.71 -0.52 17.36
C GLU A 86 -3.44 0.00 18.06
N GLU A 87 -2.25 -0.54 17.73
CA GLU A 87 -0.97 -0.02 18.22
C GLU A 87 -0.69 1.41 17.71
N VAL A 88 -0.95 1.67 16.43
CA VAL A 88 -0.84 3.03 15.86
C VAL A 88 -1.76 4.00 16.61
N MET A 89 -3.01 3.61 16.83
CA MET A 89 -3.98 4.47 17.54
C MET A 89 -3.58 4.74 18.99
N ARG A 90 -3.02 3.74 19.67
CA ARG A 90 -2.48 3.89 21.02
C ARG A 90 -1.33 4.90 21.07
N ALA A 91 -0.41 4.83 20.12
CA ALA A 91 0.71 5.77 20.04
C ALA A 91 0.23 7.21 19.77
N ARG A 92 -0.71 7.39 18.84
CA ARG A 92 -1.34 8.68 18.54
C ARG A 92 -2.06 9.27 19.76
N ALA A 93 -2.81 8.46 20.51
CA ALA A 93 -3.48 8.88 21.74
C ALA A 93 -2.49 9.35 22.82
N ASN A 94 -1.24 8.87 22.78
CA ASN A 94 -0.14 9.30 23.62
C ASN A 94 0.70 10.45 23.02
N GLY A 95 0.17 11.15 22.00
CA GLY A 95 0.80 12.33 21.40
C GLY A 95 1.96 12.05 20.44
N GLN A 96 2.17 10.77 20.03
CA GLN A 96 3.20 10.49 19.03
C GLN A 96 2.73 10.86 17.62
N GLU A 97 3.65 11.39 16.84
CA GLU A 97 3.43 11.62 15.41
C GLU A 97 3.73 10.35 14.62
N VAL A 98 2.64 9.67 14.22
CA VAL A 98 2.69 8.40 13.49
C VAL A 98 1.77 8.51 12.29
N TYR A 99 2.28 8.17 11.11
CA TYR A 99 1.49 8.00 9.90
C TYR A 99 1.19 6.53 9.67
N ALA A 100 0.02 6.24 9.13
CA ALA A 100 -0.42 4.89 8.77
C ALA A 100 -0.81 4.84 7.30
N GLU A 101 -0.23 3.90 6.59
CA GLU A 101 -0.52 3.64 5.18
C GLU A 101 -1.05 2.22 5.03
N THR A 102 -2.03 2.03 4.15
CA THR A 102 -2.46 0.70 3.73
C THR A 102 -2.44 0.58 2.20
N CYS A 103 -2.82 -0.57 1.65
CA CYS A 103 -2.80 -0.81 0.22
C CYS A 103 -4.15 -1.35 -0.28
N PRO A 104 -4.53 -1.09 -1.56
CA PRO A 104 -5.78 -1.56 -2.14
C PRO A 104 -5.99 -3.07 -2.01
N GLN A 105 -4.93 -3.87 -2.16
CA GLN A 105 -5.03 -5.33 -2.05
C GLN A 105 -5.52 -5.79 -0.68
N TYR A 106 -5.19 -5.09 0.41
CA TYR A 106 -5.68 -5.41 1.76
C TYR A 106 -7.13 -4.94 1.99
N LEU A 107 -7.62 -4.04 1.15
CA LEU A 107 -8.98 -3.53 1.18
C LEU A 107 -9.94 -4.36 0.31
N GLU A 108 -9.41 -5.12 -0.67
CA GLU A 108 -10.18 -5.93 -1.61
C GLU A 108 -10.13 -7.42 -1.27
N PHE A 109 -8.94 -7.95 -0.97
CA PHE A 109 -8.72 -9.38 -0.82
C PHE A 109 -8.55 -9.80 0.63
N THR A 110 -9.06 -10.99 0.96
CA THR A 110 -8.80 -11.66 2.24
C THR A 110 -7.80 -12.80 2.05
N CYS A 111 -7.35 -13.40 3.15
CA CYS A 111 -6.44 -14.55 3.11
C CYS A 111 -7.02 -15.79 2.39
N ASP A 112 -8.32 -15.79 2.06
CA ASP A 112 -8.93 -16.87 1.29
C ASP A 112 -8.41 -16.97 -0.15
N VAL A 113 -7.83 -15.88 -0.69
CA VAL A 113 -7.21 -15.91 -2.03
C VAL A 113 -6.06 -16.91 -2.13
N TYR A 114 -5.36 -17.20 -1.03
CA TYR A 114 -4.26 -18.15 -1.02
C TYR A 114 -4.69 -19.62 -1.21
N LYS A 115 -5.99 -19.91 -1.07
CA LYS A 115 -6.58 -21.24 -1.31
C LYS A 115 -6.98 -21.47 -2.78
N ARG A 116 -6.93 -20.42 -3.60
CA ARG A 116 -7.26 -20.48 -5.02
C ARG A 116 -6.16 -21.21 -5.79
N GLU A 117 -6.48 -21.68 -6.99
CA GLU A 117 -5.51 -22.29 -7.92
C GLU A 117 -4.35 -21.31 -8.25
N ASP A 118 -4.68 -20.03 -8.41
CA ASP A 118 -3.74 -18.94 -8.64
C ASP A 118 -3.23 -18.25 -7.35
N GLY A 119 -3.48 -18.84 -6.18
CA GLY A 119 -3.15 -18.26 -4.87
C GLY A 119 -1.71 -17.80 -4.70
N ARG A 120 -0.76 -18.42 -5.43
CA ARG A 120 0.65 -18.01 -5.45
C ARG A 120 0.85 -16.58 -5.98
N ASN A 121 -0.02 -16.10 -6.87
CA ASN A 121 0.07 -14.76 -7.44
C ASN A 121 -0.19 -13.67 -6.40
N PHE A 122 -0.91 -13.98 -5.32
CA PHE A 122 -1.25 -13.09 -4.22
C PHE A 122 -0.19 -13.04 -3.12
N VAL A 123 0.88 -13.85 -3.18
CA VAL A 123 1.91 -13.89 -2.15
C VAL A 123 2.68 -12.58 -2.11
N CYS A 124 2.52 -11.86 -1.00
CA CYS A 124 3.21 -10.61 -0.66
C CYS A 124 3.44 -10.54 0.86
N SER A 125 4.29 -9.64 1.33
CA SER A 125 4.61 -9.47 2.75
C SER A 125 4.45 -8.00 3.17
N PRO A 126 3.56 -7.73 4.15
CA PRO A 126 2.73 -8.67 4.88
C PRO A 126 1.62 -9.29 4.00
N PRO A 127 1.08 -10.47 4.37
CA PRO A 127 0.03 -11.12 3.59
C PRO A 127 -1.35 -10.48 3.78
N MET A 128 -2.28 -10.74 2.85
CA MET A 128 -3.70 -10.47 3.05
C MET A 128 -4.19 -11.16 4.33
N LYS A 129 -5.07 -10.50 5.06
CA LYS A 129 -5.59 -10.95 6.37
C LYS A 129 -7.06 -11.37 6.26
N GLY A 130 -7.67 -11.70 7.40
CA GLY A 130 -9.09 -12.06 7.45
C GLY A 130 -10.02 -10.85 7.31
N GLN A 131 -11.32 -11.12 7.09
CA GLN A 131 -12.38 -10.13 6.89
C GLN A 131 -12.44 -9.08 8.02
N GLU A 132 -12.24 -9.48 9.27
CA GLU A 132 -12.25 -8.55 10.42
C GLU A 132 -11.21 -7.42 10.26
N SER A 133 -10.02 -7.76 9.76
CA SER A 133 -8.95 -6.79 9.52
C SER A 133 -9.28 -5.88 8.34
N GLN A 134 -9.83 -6.43 7.26
CA GLN A 134 -10.28 -5.64 6.12
C GLN A 134 -11.37 -4.63 6.52
N ASP A 135 -12.37 -5.06 7.29
CA ASP A 135 -13.45 -4.19 7.80
C ASP A 135 -12.91 -3.09 8.72
N ALA A 136 -11.92 -3.43 9.56
CA ALA A 136 -11.26 -2.46 10.44
C ALA A 136 -10.49 -1.39 9.65
N LEU A 137 -9.79 -1.77 8.58
CA LEU A 137 -9.09 -0.83 7.69
C LEU A 137 -10.07 0.11 6.97
N TRP A 138 -11.17 -0.42 6.41
CA TRP A 138 -12.20 0.42 5.81
C TRP A 138 -12.84 1.38 6.80
N LYS A 139 -13.12 0.93 8.02
CA LYS A 139 -13.61 1.80 9.10
C LYS A 139 -12.61 2.90 9.45
N ALA A 140 -11.32 2.54 9.53
CA ALA A 140 -10.26 3.50 9.78
C ALA A 140 -10.11 4.53 8.66
N ILE A 141 -10.23 4.13 7.40
CA ILE A 141 -10.25 5.02 6.23
C ILE A 141 -11.41 6.01 6.33
N LYS A 142 -12.64 5.52 6.56
CA LYS A 142 -13.84 6.37 6.70
C LYS A 142 -13.71 7.42 7.79
N ASN A 143 -13.07 7.05 8.89
CA ASN A 143 -12.90 7.92 10.07
C ASN A 143 -11.65 8.83 10.00
N GLY A 144 -10.94 8.87 8.86
CA GLY A 144 -9.76 9.71 8.71
C GLY A 144 -8.51 9.22 9.46
N MET A 145 -8.48 7.95 9.89
CA MET A 145 -7.41 7.40 10.72
C MET A 145 -6.28 6.74 9.93
N ILE A 146 -6.48 6.42 8.67
CA ILE A 146 -5.44 6.06 7.71
C ILE A 146 -5.04 7.33 6.97
N ASP A 147 -3.75 7.60 6.84
CA ASP A 147 -3.24 8.83 6.22
C ASP A 147 -3.11 8.70 4.71
N THR A 148 -2.58 7.58 4.23
CA THR A 148 -2.33 7.34 2.81
C THR A 148 -2.72 5.93 2.39
N VAL A 149 -2.99 5.77 1.09
CA VAL A 149 -3.10 4.47 0.43
C VAL A 149 -2.06 4.42 -0.68
N ALA A 150 -1.20 3.40 -0.66
CA ALA A 150 -0.15 3.18 -1.64
C ALA A 150 -0.26 1.77 -2.24
N THR A 151 0.54 1.45 -3.24
CA THR A 151 0.39 0.18 -3.97
C THR A 151 1.25 -0.93 -3.42
N ASP A 152 2.39 -0.60 -2.84
CA ASP A 152 3.46 -1.55 -2.60
C ASP A 152 3.78 -2.40 -3.85
N HIS A 153 3.80 -1.72 -5.02
CA HIS A 153 3.94 -2.34 -6.34
C HIS A 153 5.28 -3.06 -6.46
N CYS A 154 5.23 -4.38 -6.47
CA CYS A 154 6.38 -5.25 -6.63
C CYS A 154 5.98 -6.42 -7.55
N PRO A 155 5.99 -6.21 -8.88
CA PRO A 155 5.47 -7.17 -9.84
C PRO A 155 6.48 -8.28 -10.13
N PHE A 156 5.93 -9.45 -10.45
CA PHE A 156 6.66 -10.62 -10.93
C PHE A 156 5.86 -11.24 -12.07
N GLN A 157 6.53 -11.88 -13.03
CA GLN A 157 5.86 -12.70 -14.04
C GLN A 157 5.33 -14.01 -13.42
N SER A 158 4.35 -14.64 -14.03
CA SER A 158 3.77 -15.88 -13.50
C SER A 158 4.82 -17.00 -13.34
N TYR A 159 5.76 -17.12 -14.29
CA TYR A 159 6.83 -18.10 -14.22
C TYR A 159 7.77 -17.87 -13.03
N GLU A 160 7.95 -16.62 -12.58
CA GLU A 160 8.74 -16.30 -11.37
C GLU A 160 7.97 -16.73 -10.12
N LYS A 161 6.66 -16.50 -10.07
CA LYS A 161 5.79 -17.02 -9.00
C LYS A 161 5.82 -18.55 -8.93
N ASP A 162 6.00 -19.22 -10.05
CA ASP A 162 6.11 -20.67 -10.14
C ASP A 162 7.38 -21.26 -9.52
N TRP A 163 8.41 -20.45 -9.21
CA TRP A 163 9.58 -20.91 -8.46
C TRP A 163 9.21 -21.50 -7.09
N GLY A 164 8.11 -21.08 -6.54
CA GLY A 164 7.59 -21.56 -5.26
C GLY A 164 6.34 -22.42 -5.31
N LYS A 165 5.96 -22.97 -6.47
CA LYS A 165 4.74 -23.77 -6.61
C LYS A 165 4.65 -24.97 -5.64
N ASP A 166 5.80 -25.57 -5.28
CA ASP A 166 5.91 -26.69 -4.37
C ASP A 166 6.43 -26.29 -2.96
N ASP A 167 6.77 -25.00 -2.75
CA ASP A 167 7.28 -24.47 -1.48
C ASP A 167 7.01 -22.95 -1.44
N PHE A 168 5.95 -22.54 -0.74
CA PHE A 168 5.52 -21.13 -0.69
C PHE A 168 6.63 -20.17 -0.26
N THR A 169 7.64 -20.64 0.46
CA THR A 169 8.75 -19.80 0.93
C THR A 169 9.71 -19.39 -0.18
N LYS A 170 9.56 -19.97 -1.38
CA LYS A 170 10.31 -19.64 -2.58
C LYS A 170 9.54 -18.75 -3.54
N ILE A 171 8.25 -18.49 -3.27
CA ILE A 171 7.46 -17.58 -4.08
C ILE A 171 7.98 -16.16 -3.86
N PRO A 172 8.39 -15.43 -4.91
CA PRO A 172 8.74 -14.02 -4.78
C PRO A 172 7.57 -13.23 -4.18
N ASN A 173 7.85 -12.45 -3.14
CA ASN A 173 6.82 -11.69 -2.43
C ASN A 173 6.57 -10.35 -3.11
N GLY A 174 5.37 -10.11 -3.56
CA GLY A 174 4.94 -8.86 -4.17
C GLY A 174 3.76 -9.04 -5.12
N CYS A 175 3.00 -7.96 -5.29
CA CYS A 175 1.83 -7.92 -6.16
C CYS A 175 1.88 -6.70 -7.09
N PRO A 176 1.37 -6.80 -8.33
CA PRO A 176 1.15 -5.64 -9.18
C PRO A 176 -0.03 -4.80 -8.66
N GLY A 177 -0.03 -3.47 -8.92
CA GLY A 177 -1.14 -2.63 -8.49
C GLY A 177 -1.01 -1.15 -8.82
N VAL A 178 0.09 -0.69 -9.45
CA VAL A 178 0.32 0.75 -9.67
C VAL A 178 -0.79 1.41 -10.51
N GLU A 179 -1.31 0.74 -11.53
CA GLU A 179 -2.40 1.26 -12.35
C GLU A 179 -3.77 1.18 -11.68
N ASN A 180 -3.92 0.30 -10.68
CA ASN A 180 -5.21 -0.02 -10.06
C ASN A 180 -5.54 0.82 -8.83
N LEU A 181 -4.54 1.42 -8.18
CA LEU A 181 -4.72 2.19 -6.95
C LEU A 181 -5.80 3.26 -7.07
N TYR A 182 -5.61 4.19 -7.98
CA TYR A 182 -6.47 5.37 -8.06
C TYR A 182 -7.86 5.01 -8.63
N PRO A 183 -7.98 4.23 -9.71
CA PRO A 183 -9.25 3.72 -10.18
C PRO A 183 -10.05 2.98 -9.12
N TYR A 184 -9.42 2.09 -8.33
CA TYR A 184 -10.07 1.36 -7.25
C TYR A 184 -10.59 2.28 -6.13
N MET A 185 -9.80 3.28 -5.71
CA MET A 185 -10.21 4.21 -4.67
C MET A 185 -11.31 5.17 -5.13
N LEU A 186 -11.32 5.53 -6.42
CA LEU A 186 -12.40 6.33 -7.02
C LEU A 186 -13.69 5.50 -7.20
N ASP A 187 -13.59 4.22 -7.54
CA ASP A 187 -14.73 3.30 -7.55
C ASP A 187 -15.35 3.15 -6.15
N ALA A 188 -14.51 3.02 -5.11
CA ALA A 188 -14.98 3.01 -3.73
C ALA A 188 -15.71 4.32 -3.35
N ALA A 189 -15.29 5.45 -3.90
CA ALA A 189 -15.98 6.73 -3.72
C ALA A 189 -17.28 6.78 -4.52
N ASN A 190 -17.27 6.35 -5.77
CA ASN A 190 -18.44 6.34 -6.65
C ASN A 190 -19.56 5.42 -6.13
N SER A 191 -19.17 4.29 -5.51
CA SER A 191 -20.10 3.38 -4.83
C SER A 191 -20.58 3.87 -3.45
N GLY A 192 -20.12 5.05 -2.99
CA GLY A 192 -20.49 5.63 -1.69
C GLY A 192 -19.84 4.97 -0.48
N LYS A 193 -18.82 4.13 -0.69
CA LYS A 193 -18.07 3.50 0.40
C LYS A 193 -17.21 4.52 1.17
N ILE A 194 -16.66 5.52 0.47
CA ILE A 194 -16.03 6.74 0.99
C ILE A 194 -16.49 7.94 0.19
N THR A 195 -16.05 9.17 0.51
CA THR A 195 -16.29 10.33 -0.36
C THR A 195 -15.18 10.50 -1.39
N PHE A 196 -15.42 11.24 -2.48
CA PHE A 196 -14.39 11.56 -3.47
C PHE A 196 -13.25 12.39 -2.85
N GLU A 197 -13.59 13.33 -1.96
CA GLU A 197 -12.59 14.11 -1.23
C GLU A 197 -11.69 13.18 -0.43
N ARG A 198 -12.26 12.14 0.24
CA ARG A 198 -11.48 11.19 1.00
C ARG A 198 -10.56 10.34 0.12
N ALA A 199 -11.00 9.92 -1.05
CA ALA A 199 -10.14 9.21 -2.02
C ALA A 199 -8.96 10.08 -2.46
N VAL A 200 -9.22 11.37 -2.77
CA VAL A 200 -8.18 12.33 -3.15
C VAL A 200 -7.23 12.63 -1.98
N GLU A 201 -7.72 12.77 -0.76
CA GLU A 201 -6.88 12.94 0.42
C GLU A 201 -5.88 11.78 0.56
N LEU A 202 -6.37 10.54 0.50
CA LEU A 202 -5.57 9.33 0.70
C LEU A 202 -4.50 9.12 -0.38
N CYS A 203 -4.81 9.45 -1.62
CA CYS A 203 -3.95 9.14 -2.77
C CYS A 203 -3.13 10.34 -3.28
N SER A 204 -3.42 11.56 -2.83
CA SER A 204 -2.81 12.77 -3.39
C SER A 204 -2.52 13.83 -2.31
N THR A 205 -3.54 14.43 -1.70
CA THR A 205 -3.36 15.60 -0.83
C THR A 205 -2.51 15.29 0.40
N ASN A 206 -2.81 14.21 1.11
CA ASN A 206 -2.04 13.80 2.28
C ASN A 206 -0.63 13.35 1.90
N VAL A 207 -0.50 12.61 0.77
CA VAL A 207 0.81 12.21 0.25
C VAL A 207 1.69 13.44 0.00
N ALA A 208 1.18 14.43 -0.74
CA ALA A 208 1.93 15.66 -0.99
C ALA A 208 2.32 16.39 0.29
N LYS A 209 1.40 16.49 1.25
CA LYS A 209 1.64 17.15 2.55
C LYS A 209 2.67 16.41 3.39
N ILE A 210 2.52 15.10 3.56
CA ILE A 210 3.39 14.27 4.43
C ILE A 210 4.80 14.20 3.87
N PHE A 211 4.93 14.07 2.54
CA PHE A 211 6.22 13.95 1.87
C PHE A 211 6.84 15.29 1.43
N GLY A 212 6.20 16.43 1.74
CA GLY A 212 6.73 17.77 1.44
C GLY A 212 6.80 18.11 -0.06
N CYS A 213 5.82 17.62 -0.83
CA CYS A 213 5.69 17.93 -2.27
C CYS A 213 4.85 19.21 -2.46
N ASP A 214 5.41 20.36 -2.15
CA ASP A 214 4.68 21.64 -2.03
C ASP A 214 3.90 22.06 -3.28
N ASN A 215 4.32 21.64 -4.47
CA ASN A 215 3.66 21.97 -5.74
C ASN A 215 2.60 20.94 -6.17
N LYS A 216 2.34 19.89 -5.38
CA LYS A 216 1.43 18.78 -5.70
C LYS A 216 0.23 18.75 -4.75
N GLY A 217 -0.69 17.82 -4.97
CA GLY A 217 -1.74 17.45 -4.05
C GLY A 217 -3.00 18.33 -4.02
N SER A 218 -3.10 19.35 -4.87
CA SER A 218 -4.31 20.17 -4.99
C SER A 218 -4.39 20.87 -6.34
N ILE A 219 -5.61 21.16 -6.80
CA ILE A 219 -5.90 22.01 -7.97
C ILE A 219 -6.02 23.45 -7.47
N SER A 220 -4.87 24.17 -7.46
CA SER A 220 -4.79 25.55 -7.00
C SER A 220 -3.84 26.33 -7.90
N VAL A 221 -4.07 27.64 -8.03
CA VAL A 221 -3.17 28.53 -8.81
C VAL A 221 -1.74 28.45 -8.24
N GLY A 222 -0.76 28.22 -9.10
CA GLY A 222 0.65 28.08 -8.73
C GLY A 222 1.11 26.66 -8.43
N LYS A 223 0.20 25.66 -8.44
CA LYS A 223 0.52 24.23 -8.37
C LYS A 223 0.77 23.65 -9.77
N ASP A 224 1.44 22.49 -9.80
CA ASP A 224 1.58 21.74 -11.04
C ASP A 224 0.20 21.24 -11.51
N ALA A 225 -0.06 21.36 -12.80
CA ALA A 225 -1.31 20.88 -13.40
C ALA A 225 -1.26 19.36 -13.64
N ASP A 226 -1.13 18.59 -12.56
CA ASP A 226 -1.26 17.13 -12.54
C ASP A 226 -2.73 16.82 -12.25
N ILE A 227 -3.49 16.49 -13.28
CA ILE A 227 -4.96 16.42 -13.19
C ILE A 227 -5.44 15.11 -13.80
N VAL A 228 -6.37 14.45 -13.12
CA VAL A 228 -7.09 13.30 -13.64
C VAL A 228 -8.54 13.69 -13.90
N ILE A 229 -9.02 13.41 -15.11
CA ILE A 229 -10.45 13.49 -15.46
C ILE A 229 -11.05 12.10 -15.27
N TYR A 230 -12.09 12.03 -14.44
CA TYR A 230 -12.78 10.80 -14.10
C TYR A 230 -14.20 10.82 -14.63
N ASP A 231 -14.58 9.79 -15.36
CA ASP A 231 -15.97 9.57 -15.80
C ASP A 231 -16.61 8.58 -14.82
N LYS A 232 -17.58 9.06 -14.06
CA LYS A 232 -18.26 8.30 -13.00
C LYS A 232 -19.21 7.22 -13.54
N ASP A 233 -19.60 7.31 -14.80
CA ASP A 233 -20.57 6.44 -15.44
C ASP A 233 -19.90 5.40 -16.38
N LYS A 234 -18.56 5.45 -16.55
CA LYS A 234 -17.80 4.53 -17.39
C LYS A 234 -17.48 3.23 -16.64
N ASP A 235 -18.13 2.14 -17.02
CA ASP A 235 -17.76 0.81 -16.53
C ASP A 235 -16.41 0.34 -17.11
N PHE A 236 -15.61 -0.29 -16.28
CA PHE A 236 -14.32 -0.85 -16.66
C PHE A 236 -14.07 -2.17 -15.95
N THR A 237 -13.67 -3.20 -16.70
CA THR A 237 -13.24 -4.48 -16.14
C THR A 237 -11.73 -4.58 -16.27
N ILE A 238 -11.02 -4.71 -15.14
CA ILE A 238 -9.56 -4.85 -15.14
C ILE A 238 -9.20 -6.20 -15.75
N SER A 239 -8.29 -6.20 -16.72
CA SER A 239 -7.69 -7.38 -17.31
C SER A 239 -6.25 -7.10 -17.68
N VAL A 240 -5.40 -8.10 -17.65
CA VAL A 240 -4.01 -7.99 -18.11
C VAL A 240 -3.93 -7.41 -19.52
N ASP A 241 -4.91 -7.72 -20.37
CA ASP A 241 -4.95 -7.26 -21.77
C ASP A 241 -5.18 -5.75 -21.94
N ASN A 242 -5.69 -5.07 -20.89
CA ASN A 242 -5.96 -3.63 -20.93
C ASN A 242 -5.11 -2.81 -19.94
N MET A 243 -4.09 -3.44 -19.33
CA MET A 243 -3.10 -2.79 -18.51
C MET A 243 -1.88 -2.36 -19.35
N HIS A 244 -1.14 -1.33 -18.89
CA HIS A 244 0.07 -0.84 -19.55
C HIS A 244 1.34 -1.49 -19.00
N SER A 245 1.23 -2.37 -18.01
CA SER A 245 2.34 -3.14 -17.47
C SER A 245 2.69 -4.30 -18.40
N ASP A 246 3.97 -4.67 -18.45
CA ASP A 246 4.49 -5.79 -19.26
C ASP A 246 4.37 -7.13 -18.49
N LEU A 247 3.29 -7.31 -17.74
CA LEU A 247 3.01 -8.49 -16.95
C LEU A 247 2.06 -9.44 -17.68
N ASP A 248 2.23 -10.73 -17.42
CA ASP A 248 1.38 -11.79 -17.96
C ASP A 248 0.19 -12.15 -17.05
N HIS A 249 0.06 -11.49 -15.91
CA HIS A 249 -1.06 -11.65 -14.98
C HIS A 249 -1.27 -10.42 -14.11
N THR A 250 -2.46 -10.30 -13.53
CA THR A 250 -2.77 -9.35 -12.47
C THR A 250 -3.64 -10.00 -11.39
N ILE A 251 -3.43 -9.63 -10.12
CA ILE A 251 -4.31 -10.08 -9.02
C ILE A 251 -5.71 -9.45 -9.12
N TRP A 252 -5.89 -8.46 -9.97
CA TRP A 252 -7.13 -7.70 -10.18
C TRP A 252 -7.95 -8.22 -11.36
N GLU A 253 -7.54 -9.31 -12.02
CA GLU A 253 -8.20 -9.87 -13.19
C GLU A 253 -9.70 -10.06 -12.96
N GLY A 254 -10.52 -9.53 -13.87
CA GLY A 254 -11.98 -9.62 -13.81
C GLY A 254 -12.65 -8.65 -12.80
N LYS A 255 -11.89 -7.82 -12.07
CA LYS A 255 -12.47 -6.82 -11.16
C LYS A 255 -13.23 -5.78 -11.98
N GLN A 256 -14.52 -5.63 -11.69
CA GLN A 256 -15.36 -4.59 -12.28
C GLN A 256 -15.27 -3.32 -11.43
N LEU A 257 -15.06 -2.19 -12.09
CA LEU A 257 -15.08 -0.84 -11.53
C LEU A 257 -16.23 -0.07 -12.19
N HIS A 258 -16.96 0.71 -11.38
CA HIS A 258 -17.96 1.63 -11.86
C HIS A 258 -17.45 3.06 -11.76
N GLY A 259 -17.16 3.64 -12.90
CA GLY A 259 -16.38 4.86 -13.06
C GLY A 259 -14.91 4.57 -13.33
N TYR A 260 -14.30 5.34 -14.26
CA TYR A 260 -12.88 5.14 -14.63
C TYR A 260 -12.21 6.45 -15.06
N PRO A 261 -10.90 6.64 -14.79
CA PRO A 261 -10.13 7.75 -15.36
C PRO A 261 -10.14 7.71 -16.89
N ILE A 262 -10.49 8.84 -17.51
CA ILE A 262 -10.52 8.94 -18.98
C ILE A 262 -9.39 9.80 -19.54
N ARG A 263 -8.78 10.66 -18.71
CA ARG A 263 -7.63 11.47 -19.13
C ARG A 263 -6.76 11.85 -17.95
N THR A 264 -5.44 11.83 -18.16
CA THR A 264 -4.46 12.26 -17.17
C THR A 264 -3.54 13.32 -17.77
N TYR A 265 -3.35 14.40 -17.02
CA TYR A 265 -2.40 15.47 -17.34
C TYR A 265 -1.21 15.42 -16.39
N LEU A 266 -0.02 15.61 -16.92
CA LEU A 266 1.21 15.83 -16.18
C LEU A 266 1.75 17.23 -16.52
N ARG A 267 1.73 18.13 -15.55
CA ARG A 267 2.10 19.53 -15.73
C ARG A 267 1.45 20.16 -16.97
N GLY A 268 0.14 19.92 -17.16
CA GLY A 268 -0.66 20.44 -18.25
C GLY A 268 -0.54 19.68 -19.58
N ASN A 269 0.35 18.69 -19.70
CA ASN A 269 0.48 17.85 -20.88
C ASN A 269 -0.36 16.58 -20.73
N VAL A 270 -1.16 16.22 -21.73
CA VAL A 270 -1.90 14.94 -21.73
C VAL A 270 -0.90 13.79 -21.83
N VAL A 271 -0.98 12.84 -20.92
CA VAL A 271 -0.13 11.64 -20.92
C VAL A 271 -0.92 10.35 -21.08
N TYR A 272 -2.22 10.40 -20.77
CA TYR A 272 -3.16 9.30 -20.95
C TYR A 272 -4.47 9.84 -21.50
N ASP A 273 -5.05 9.18 -22.50
CA ASP A 273 -6.34 9.55 -23.09
C ASP A 273 -7.15 8.29 -23.50
N ASN A 274 -8.22 7.99 -22.77
CA ASN A 274 -9.20 6.94 -23.05
C ASN A 274 -8.63 5.53 -23.30
N GLY A 275 -7.55 5.13 -22.64
CA GLY A 275 -6.93 3.83 -22.76
C GLY A 275 -5.52 3.89 -23.36
N ASP A 276 -5.18 4.98 -24.02
CA ASP A 276 -3.91 5.12 -24.70
C ASP A 276 -2.91 5.97 -23.91
N PHE A 277 -1.68 5.50 -23.79
CA PHE A 277 -0.56 6.34 -23.37
C PHE A 277 -0.12 7.23 -24.53
N VAL A 278 -0.31 8.53 -24.36
CA VAL A 278 0.02 9.56 -25.37
C VAL A 278 1.15 10.50 -24.92
N GLY A 279 1.79 10.19 -23.81
CA GLY A 279 2.89 10.98 -23.25
C GLY A 279 4.17 10.88 -24.08
N THR A 280 5.00 11.92 -24.00
CA THR A 280 6.32 11.93 -24.62
C THR A 280 7.37 11.40 -23.64
N PRO A 281 8.26 10.45 -24.04
CA PRO A 281 9.37 10.01 -23.22
C PRO A 281 10.26 11.18 -22.76
N GLY A 282 10.72 11.13 -21.50
CA GLY A 282 11.56 12.19 -20.93
C GLY A 282 10.79 13.37 -20.32
N LEU A 283 9.46 13.32 -20.29
CA LEU A 283 8.62 14.36 -19.67
C LEU A 283 8.69 14.37 -18.13
N GLY A 284 9.15 13.26 -17.52
CA GLY A 284 9.28 13.14 -16.07
C GLY A 284 10.32 14.09 -15.49
N GLU A 285 10.05 14.67 -14.32
CA GLU A 285 10.96 15.53 -13.58
C GLU A 285 11.06 15.10 -12.12
N TYR A 286 12.22 15.28 -11.52
CA TYR A 286 12.41 15.04 -10.10
C TYR A 286 11.64 16.07 -9.27
N VAL A 287 10.75 15.61 -8.40
CA VAL A 287 9.99 16.48 -7.47
C VAL A 287 10.85 16.72 -6.23
N LYS A 288 11.35 17.93 -6.08
CA LYS A 288 12.08 18.35 -4.88
C LYS A 288 11.12 18.43 -3.70
N ARG A 289 11.46 17.76 -2.62
CA ARG A 289 10.68 17.75 -1.37
C ARG A 289 11.23 18.77 -0.37
N SER A 290 10.32 19.41 0.36
CA SER A 290 10.69 20.27 1.49
C SER A 290 10.82 19.44 2.77
N PRO A 291 11.80 19.75 3.66
CA PRO A 291 11.81 19.19 5.00
C PRO A 291 10.50 19.55 5.73
N ARG A 292 10.09 18.69 6.65
CA ARG A 292 8.92 18.97 7.49
C ARG A 292 9.17 20.23 8.30
N LYS A 293 8.16 21.09 8.35
CA LYS A 293 8.15 22.23 9.27
C LYS A 293 7.71 21.71 10.64
N HIS A 294 8.59 21.83 11.64
CA HIS A 294 8.29 21.51 13.04
C HIS A 294 7.25 22.45 13.60
#